data_f7881359bdd762bd2b6747b447c86529
#
_entry.id   f7881359bdd762bd2b6747b447c86529
#
_cell.length_a   1.000
_cell.length_b   1.000
_cell.length_c   1.000
_cell.angle_alpha   90.00
_cell.angle_beta   90.00
_cell.angle_gamma   90.00
#
_symmetry.space_group_name_H-M   'P 1'
#
loop_
_entity.id
_entity.type
_entity.pdbx_description
1 polymer ?
#
loop_
_entity_poly.entity_id
_entity_poly.type
_entity_poly.pdbx_seq_one_letter_code
_entity_poly.pdbx_strand_id
1 'polypeptide(L)'
;MNTLFLALVLASASTASAPALTATHSAAPATANLDLQTVIDRMQKRYDLAKDFRARFSQNYSRAVIGRSTLSTGTVAIKKPGRMRWDYEKPEPRIFVSNGQVLWLYEPTEKQAFKQDLKSSQLPAALAFLMGKGKISDEFEVSFAKDAKQGRPGDYRLALSPKQPQSAYKSILFVVDPKEFLVRETVLVDSQGNTNHFIFDDMDANGKLADALFKWTPPAGVRVVDTGQMGK
;
A
#
# COMPACT_ATOMS: atom_id res chain seq x y z
N MET A 1 -17.98 30.81 21.77
CA MET A 1 -19.34 30.72 22.33
C MET A 1 -19.93 29.45 21.72
N ASN A 2 -20.23 28.41 22.32
CA ASN A 2 -20.66 27.87 23.58
C ASN A 2 -20.10 26.42 23.69
N THR A 3 -19.35 26.07 24.67
CA THR A 3 -19.60 25.53 26.03
C THR A 3 -20.53 24.31 26.15
N LEU A 4 -19.90 23.22 26.62
CA LEU A 4 -20.32 22.19 27.57
C LEU A 4 -21.66 21.45 27.39
N PHE A 5 -21.57 20.10 27.46
CA PHE A 5 -22.27 19.36 28.52
C PHE A 5 -21.55 18.02 28.80
N LEU A 6 -21.03 17.97 30.02
CA LEU A 6 -20.56 16.82 30.77
C LEU A 6 -21.76 16.21 31.49
N ALA A 7 -22.04 14.91 31.34
CA ALA A 7 -22.96 14.20 32.23
C ALA A 7 -22.35 12.84 32.64
N LEU A 8 -21.93 12.82 33.87
CA LEU A 8 -21.50 11.69 34.70
C LEU A 8 -22.74 10.91 35.16
N VAL A 9 -22.80 9.59 34.87
CA VAL A 9 -23.72 8.67 35.56
C VAL A 9 -22.91 7.53 36.13
N LEU A 10 -22.76 7.53 37.46
CA LEU A 10 -22.36 6.37 38.25
C LEU A 10 -23.55 5.39 38.32
N ALA A 11 -23.32 4.12 38.03
CA ALA A 11 -24.17 3.03 38.48
C ALA A 11 -23.32 1.85 38.93
N SER A 12 -23.69 1.36 40.10
CA SER A 12 -22.98 0.52 41.03
C SER A 12 -22.77 -0.92 40.60
N ALA A 13 -21.75 -1.53 41.14
CA ALA A 13 -21.30 -2.91 41.01
C ALA A 13 -22.33 -3.95 41.45
N SER A 14 -22.39 -5.06 40.71
CA SER A 14 -22.81 -6.37 41.23
C SER A 14 -21.83 -7.41 40.73
N THR A 15 -21.06 -7.97 41.63
CA THR A 15 -20.14 -9.08 41.45
C THR A 15 -20.89 -10.39 41.28
N ALA A 16 -20.91 -10.98 40.13
CA ALA A 16 -21.26 -12.37 39.91
C ALA A 16 -20.00 -13.13 39.49
N SER A 17 -19.55 -14.02 40.39
CA SER A 17 -18.46 -14.97 40.15
C SER A 17 -18.93 -16.03 39.15
N ALA A 18 -18.35 -16.09 37.96
CA ALA A 18 -18.53 -17.19 37.00
C ALA A 18 -17.31 -18.13 37.05
N PRO A 19 -17.49 -19.44 36.91
CA PRO A 19 -16.40 -20.42 37.02
C PRO A 19 -15.47 -20.29 35.81
N ALA A 20 -14.17 -20.36 36.10
CA ALA A 20 -13.10 -20.36 35.12
C ALA A 20 -13.18 -21.63 34.24
N LEU A 21 -13.62 -21.47 32.99
CA LEU A 21 -13.40 -22.44 31.94
C LEU A 21 -11.94 -22.32 31.51
N THR A 22 -11.14 -23.31 31.85
CA THR A 22 -9.79 -23.51 31.32
C THR A 22 -9.89 -23.76 29.81
N ALA A 23 -9.80 -22.69 29.03
CA ALA A 23 -9.61 -22.81 27.60
C ALA A 23 -8.20 -23.33 27.33
N THR A 24 -8.10 -24.59 26.97
CA THR A 24 -6.88 -25.17 26.41
C THR A 24 -6.59 -24.40 25.11
N HIS A 25 -5.69 -23.45 25.17
CA HIS A 25 -5.12 -22.81 24.00
C HIS A 25 -4.35 -23.90 23.22
N SER A 26 -4.98 -24.43 22.20
CA SER A 26 -4.27 -25.15 21.15
C SER A 26 -3.31 -24.13 20.53
N ALA A 27 -2.02 -24.25 20.85
CA ALA A 27 -0.98 -23.44 20.23
C ALA A 27 -1.06 -23.69 18.72
N ALA A 28 -1.43 -22.66 17.96
CA ALA A 28 -1.28 -22.68 16.52
C ALA A 28 0.18 -23.04 16.20
N PRO A 29 0.44 -23.87 15.18
CA PRO A 29 1.81 -24.28 14.85
C PRO A 29 2.65 -23.02 14.65
N ALA A 30 3.74 -22.90 15.42
CA ALA A 30 4.70 -21.83 15.28
C ALA A 30 5.14 -21.81 13.82
N THR A 31 4.81 -20.76 13.12
CA THR A 31 5.32 -20.51 11.75
C THR A 31 6.85 -20.59 11.87
N ALA A 32 7.47 -21.56 11.20
CA ALA A 32 8.91 -21.71 11.21
C ALA A 32 9.52 -20.37 10.83
N ASN A 33 10.36 -19.80 11.69
CA ASN A 33 11.07 -18.56 11.40
C ASN A 33 12.03 -18.83 10.24
N LEU A 34 11.59 -18.51 9.02
CA LEU A 34 12.42 -18.61 7.84
C LEU A 34 13.55 -17.58 7.93
N ASP A 35 14.71 -17.93 7.38
CA ASP A 35 15.79 -16.97 7.20
C ASP A 35 15.40 -15.88 6.21
N LEU A 36 16.09 -14.76 6.26
CA LEU A 36 15.79 -13.57 5.46
C LEU A 36 15.80 -13.86 3.96
N GLN A 37 16.82 -14.60 3.48
CA GLN A 37 16.96 -14.88 2.05
C GLN A 37 15.80 -15.74 1.56
N THR A 38 15.39 -16.74 2.33
CA THR A 38 14.22 -17.57 2.01
C THR A 38 12.94 -16.75 1.92
N VAL A 39 12.74 -15.79 2.82
CA VAL A 39 11.56 -14.89 2.77
C VAL A 39 11.58 -14.02 1.51
N ILE A 40 12.74 -13.42 1.19
CA ILE A 40 12.92 -12.61 -0.01
C ILE A 40 12.64 -13.44 -1.27
N ASP A 41 13.21 -14.64 -1.36
CA ASP A 41 13.08 -15.50 -2.55
C ASP A 41 11.63 -15.94 -2.78
N ARG A 42 10.92 -16.32 -1.70
CA ARG A 42 9.51 -16.70 -1.79
C ARG A 42 8.62 -15.52 -2.18
N MET A 43 8.86 -14.35 -1.60
CA MET A 43 8.18 -13.12 -1.97
C MET A 43 8.44 -12.78 -3.45
N GLN A 44 9.71 -12.77 -3.89
CA GLN A 44 10.08 -12.52 -5.28
C GLN A 44 9.36 -13.49 -6.23
N LYS A 45 9.44 -14.79 -5.94
CA LYS A 45 8.77 -15.84 -6.73
C LYS A 45 7.25 -15.63 -6.80
N ARG A 46 6.63 -15.23 -5.68
CA ARG A 46 5.20 -14.95 -5.64
C ARG A 46 4.82 -13.82 -6.60
N TYR A 47 5.59 -12.73 -6.56
CA TYR A 47 5.39 -11.60 -7.47
C TYR A 47 5.75 -11.94 -8.91
N ASP A 48 6.79 -12.71 -9.18
CA ASP A 48 7.15 -13.12 -10.55
C ASP A 48 6.05 -13.94 -11.23
N LEU A 49 5.42 -14.84 -10.48
CA LEU A 49 4.34 -15.70 -10.96
C LEU A 49 2.97 -14.99 -11.07
N ALA A 50 2.77 -13.92 -10.33
CA ALA A 50 1.52 -13.16 -10.38
C ALA A 50 1.39 -12.45 -11.74
N LYS A 51 0.29 -12.70 -12.46
CA LYS A 51 -0.07 -12.02 -13.72
C LYS A 51 -0.87 -10.76 -13.46
N ASP A 52 -1.72 -10.81 -12.46
CA ASP A 52 -2.51 -9.68 -12.00
C ASP A 52 -2.75 -9.77 -10.49
N PHE A 53 -3.18 -8.66 -9.92
CA PHE A 53 -3.42 -8.49 -8.50
C PHE A 53 -4.50 -7.42 -8.30
N ARG A 54 -5.37 -7.62 -7.33
CA ARG A 54 -6.28 -6.60 -6.83
C ARG A 54 -6.36 -6.65 -5.32
N ALA A 55 -6.67 -5.50 -4.72
CA ALA A 55 -6.91 -5.38 -3.28
C ALA A 55 -7.78 -4.16 -2.99
N ARG A 56 -8.37 -4.12 -1.81
CA ARG A 56 -8.76 -2.86 -1.17
C ARG A 56 -7.56 -2.29 -0.47
N PHE A 57 -7.49 -0.97 -0.35
CA PHE A 57 -6.44 -0.34 0.42
C PHE A 57 -7.00 0.72 1.38
N SER A 58 -6.29 0.89 2.48
CA SER A 58 -6.31 2.10 3.29
C SER A 58 -4.92 2.71 3.28
N GLN A 59 -4.84 4.03 3.13
CA GLN A 59 -3.60 4.80 3.08
C GLN A 59 -3.64 5.87 4.14
N ASN A 60 -2.64 5.87 5.02
CA ASN A 60 -2.44 6.97 5.97
C ASN A 60 -1.18 7.75 5.57
N TYR A 61 -1.39 8.95 5.02
CA TYR A 61 -0.30 9.87 4.71
C TYR A 61 -0.11 10.85 5.85
N SER A 62 1.02 10.76 6.54
CA SER A 62 1.35 11.61 7.69
C SER A 62 2.50 12.56 7.34
N ARG A 63 2.28 13.85 7.57
CA ARG A 63 3.27 14.91 7.36
C ARG A 63 3.97 15.20 8.68
N ALA A 64 5.26 14.88 8.76
CA ALA A 64 6.05 14.99 9.97
C ALA A 64 6.11 16.44 10.50
N VAL A 65 6.36 17.41 9.62
CA VAL A 65 6.56 18.82 10.01
C VAL A 65 5.32 19.48 10.61
N ILE A 66 4.14 19.14 10.10
CA ILE A 66 2.88 19.78 10.54
C ILE A 66 2.01 18.89 11.42
N GLY A 67 2.46 17.65 11.71
CA GLY A 67 1.74 16.70 12.56
C GLY A 67 0.34 16.32 12.06
N ARG A 68 0.05 16.47 10.76
CA ARG A 68 -1.25 16.13 10.17
C ARG A 68 -1.17 14.84 9.38
N SER A 69 -2.22 14.04 9.49
CA SER A 69 -2.39 12.85 8.68
C SER A 69 -3.69 12.89 7.88
N THR A 70 -3.68 12.24 6.73
CA THR A 70 -4.86 12.08 5.86
C THR A 70 -5.06 10.59 5.64
N LEU A 71 -6.26 10.12 5.96
CA LEU A 71 -6.68 8.75 5.69
C LEU A 71 -7.43 8.71 4.36
N SER A 72 -6.97 7.87 3.45
CA SER A 72 -7.64 7.60 2.17
C SER A 72 -7.97 6.13 2.06
N THR A 73 -9.03 5.79 1.34
CA THR A 73 -9.42 4.41 1.06
C THR A 73 -9.76 4.24 -0.41
N GLY A 74 -9.70 3.01 -0.89
CA GLY A 74 -10.03 2.72 -2.27
C GLY A 74 -9.69 1.29 -2.69
N THR A 75 -9.59 1.10 -3.99
CA THR A 75 -9.21 -0.18 -4.59
C THR A 75 -8.01 -0.03 -5.49
N VAL A 76 -7.19 -1.08 -5.56
CA VAL A 76 -6.05 -1.16 -6.46
C VAL A 76 -6.15 -2.40 -7.33
N ALA A 77 -5.84 -2.26 -8.60
CA ALA A 77 -5.69 -3.34 -9.55
C ALA A 77 -4.39 -3.16 -10.33
N ILE A 78 -3.61 -4.23 -10.44
CA ILE A 78 -2.35 -4.27 -11.20
C ILE A 78 -2.43 -5.45 -12.15
N LYS A 79 -2.02 -5.27 -13.40
CA LYS A 79 -1.89 -6.35 -14.37
C LYS A 79 -0.63 -6.18 -15.19
N LYS A 80 0.20 -7.21 -15.21
CA LYS A 80 1.43 -7.20 -16.01
C LYS A 80 1.14 -7.29 -17.51
N PRO A 81 1.98 -6.64 -18.34
CA PRO A 81 3.04 -5.71 -17.97
C PRO A 81 2.51 -4.27 -17.80
N GLY A 82 2.89 -3.61 -16.72
CA GLY A 82 2.80 -2.15 -16.58
C GLY A 82 1.40 -1.54 -16.45
N ARG A 83 0.33 -2.33 -16.41
CA ARG A 83 -1.03 -1.83 -16.25
C ARG A 83 -1.37 -1.74 -14.77
N MET A 84 -1.95 -0.62 -14.36
CA MET A 84 -2.40 -0.37 -13.00
C MET A 84 -3.62 0.53 -12.98
N ARG A 85 -4.42 0.39 -11.94
CA ARG A 85 -5.53 1.26 -11.62
C ARG A 85 -5.66 1.40 -10.11
N TRP A 86 -5.74 2.63 -9.63
CA TRP A 86 -6.03 2.99 -8.26
C TRP A 86 -7.25 3.87 -8.26
N ASP A 87 -8.32 3.40 -7.66
CA ASP A 87 -9.54 4.18 -7.48
C ASP A 87 -9.61 4.60 -6.01
N TYR A 88 -9.33 5.87 -5.74
CA TYR A 88 -9.53 6.48 -4.42
C TYR A 88 -11.00 6.85 -4.26
N GLU A 89 -11.59 6.46 -3.15
CA GLU A 89 -12.99 6.70 -2.80
C GLU A 89 -13.12 7.81 -1.78
N LYS A 90 -12.24 7.84 -0.77
CA LYS A 90 -12.23 8.81 0.33
C LYS A 90 -10.83 9.38 0.55
N PRO A 91 -10.70 10.62 1.07
CA PRO A 91 -11.77 11.61 1.34
C PRO A 91 -12.35 12.18 0.05
N GLU A 92 -11.57 12.23 -1.03
CA GLU A 92 -11.95 12.74 -2.34
C GLU A 92 -11.69 11.69 -3.42
N PRO A 93 -12.63 11.49 -4.35
CA PRO A 93 -12.44 10.55 -5.43
C PRO A 93 -11.31 10.99 -6.36
N ARG A 94 -10.41 10.08 -6.68
CA ARG A 94 -9.33 10.25 -7.67
C ARG A 94 -9.05 8.91 -8.33
N ILE A 95 -8.66 8.95 -9.59
CA ILE A 95 -8.31 7.76 -10.34
C ILE A 95 -6.91 7.90 -10.89
N PHE A 96 -6.03 6.97 -10.56
CA PHE A 96 -4.78 6.75 -11.27
C PHE A 96 -4.97 5.52 -12.14
N VAL A 97 -4.76 5.66 -13.44
CA VAL A 97 -4.90 4.51 -14.34
C VAL A 97 -3.82 4.53 -15.41
N SER A 98 -3.21 3.37 -15.63
CA SER A 98 -2.21 3.16 -16.67
C SER A 98 -2.53 1.94 -17.52
N ASN A 99 -2.39 2.11 -18.84
CA ASN A 99 -2.46 1.02 -19.80
C ASN A 99 -1.10 0.36 -20.08
N GLY A 100 -0.04 0.78 -19.37
CA GLY A 100 1.35 0.36 -19.57
C GLY A 100 2.19 1.31 -20.43
N GLN A 101 1.58 2.29 -21.07
CA GLN A 101 2.24 3.31 -21.90
C GLN A 101 2.02 4.72 -21.34
N VAL A 102 0.79 5.01 -20.98
CA VAL A 102 0.35 6.31 -20.46
C VAL A 102 -0.23 6.12 -19.08
N LEU A 103 0.13 7.03 -18.17
CA LEU A 103 -0.48 7.19 -16.86
C LEU A 103 -1.42 8.40 -16.89
N TRP A 104 -2.62 8.20 -16.43
CA TRP A 104 -3.60 9.23 -16.18
C TRP A 104 -3.82 9.39 -14.67
N LEU A 105 -3.88 10.63 -14.21
CA LEU A 105 -4.46 11.02 -12.93
C LEU A 105 -5.71 11.83 -13.24
N TYR A 106 -6.86 11.37 -12.77
CA TYR A 106 -8.13 12.08 -12.93
C TYR A 106 -8.65 12.51 -11.56
N GLU A 107 -8.98 13.78 -11.46
CA GLU A 107 -9.59 14.45 -10.29
C GLU A 107 -11.00 14.93 -10.67
N PRO A 108 -12.05 14.13 -10.36
CA PRO A 108 -13.43 14.41 -10.76
C PRO A 108 -13.94 15.75 -10.24
N THR A 109 -13.62 16.07 -8.98
CA THR A 109 -14.06 17.32 -8.31
C THR A 109 -13.53 18.55 -9.05
N GLU A 110 -12.30 18.50 -9.53
CA GLU A 110 -11.64 19.58 -10.27
C GLU A 110 -11.94 19.55 -11.78
N LYS A 111 -12.63 18.51 -12.25
CA LYS A 111 -12.85 18.23 -13.69
C LYS A 111 -11.54 18.30 -14.48
N GLN A 112 -10.48 17.75 -13.92
CA GLN A 112 -9.13 17.83 -14.47
C GLN A 112 -8.50 16.44 -14.58
N ALA A 113 -7.75 16.22 -15.65
CA ALA A 113 -6.95 15.02 -15.86
C ALA A 113 -5.52 15.37 -16.27
N PHE A 114 -4.56 14.73 -15.65
CA PHE A 114 -3.15 14.81 -16.01
C PHE A 114 -2.77 13.58 -16.79
N LYS A 115 -2.03 13.78 -17.87
CA LYS A 115 -1.49 12.73 -18.71
C LYS A 115 0.02 12.72 -18.65
N GLN A 116 0.62 11.54 -18.45
CA GLN A 116 2.06 11.36 -18.41
C GLN A 116 2.45 10.12 -19.22
N ASP A 117 3.49 10.23 -20.06
CA ASP A 117 4.08 9.08 -20.73
C ASP A 117 4.95 8.29 -19.72
N LEU A 118 4.67 6.98 -19.58
CA LEU A 118 5.43 6.11 -18.68
C LEU A 118 6.84 5.81 -19.17
N LYS A 119 7.16 6.01 -20.44
CA LYS A 119 8.53 5.87 -20.94
C LYS A 119 9.45 6.96 -20.38
N SER A 120 8.90 8.13 -20.09
CA SER A 120 9.59 9.27 -19.48
C SER A 120 9.47 9.30 -17.96
N SER A 121 8.70 8.39 -17.36
CA SER A 121 8.40 8.36 -15.93
C SER A 121 9.30 7.36 -15.23
N GLN A 122 10.04 7.82 -14.24
CA GLN A 122 10.74 6.95 -13.30
C GLN A 122 9.74 6.49 -12.23
N LEU A 123 9.24 5.26 -12.37
CA LEU A 123 8.44 4.64 -11.30
C LEU A 123 9.36 4.33 -10.12
N PRO A 124 8.93 4.63 -8.89
CA PRO A 124 9.67 4.20 -7.71
C PRO A 124 9.95 2.69 -7.74
N ALA A 125 11.18 2.28 -7.39
CA ALA A 125 11.61 0.88 -7.48
C ALA A 125 10.68 -0.09 -6.74
N ALA A 126 10.12 0.33 -5.58
CA ALA A 126 9.15 -0.46 -4.84
C ALA A 126 7.86 -0.71 -5.63
N LEU A 127 7.34 0.31 -6.34
CA LEU A 127 6.18 0.13 -7.21
C LEU A 127 6.53 -0.73 -8.43
N ALA A 128 7.72 -0.54 -9.01
CA ALA A 128 8.22 -1.37 -10.10
C ALA A 128 8.28 -2.85 -9.69
N PHE A 129 8.78 -3.15 -8.47
CA PHE A 129 8.78 -4.49 -7.91
C PHE A 129 7.36 -5.07 -7.79
N LEU A 130 6.41 -4.34 -7.19
CA LEU A 130 5.01 -4.77 -7.07
C LEU A 130 4.36 -5.02 -8.44
N MET A 131 4.82 -4.31 -9.47
CA MET A 131 4.43 -4.53 -10.86
C MET A 131 5.21 -5.67 -11.55
N GLY A 132 6.05 -6.41 -10.80
CA GLY A 132 6.88 -7.50 -11.30
C GLY A 132 8.01 -7.07 -12.22
N LYS A 133 8.56 -5.89 -11.99
CA LYS A 133 9.75 -5.39 -12.68
C LYS A 133 10.93 -5.33 -11.72
N GLY A 134 12.03 -5.97 -12.09
CA GLY A 134 13.26 -5.98 -11.28
C GLY A 134 13.20 -6.93 -10.07
N LYS A 135 14.34 -7.07 -9.42
CA LYS A 135 14.48 -7.82 -8.17
C LYS A 135 14.64 -6.84 -7.02
N ILE A 136 13.98 -7.14 -5.91
CA ILE A 136 14.05 -6.28 -4.73
C ILE A 136 15.49 -6.18 -4.20
N SER A 137 16.24 -7.29 -4.28
CA SER A 137 17.63 -7.37 -3.86
C SER A 137 18.60 -6.56 -4.74
N ASP A 138 18.23 -6.20 -5.97
CA ASP A 138 19.07 -5.39 -6.84
C ASP A 138 19.04 -3.93 -6.43
N GLU A 139 17.87 -3.45 -5.98
CA GLU A 139 17.59 -2.06 -5.67
C GLU A 139 17.76 -1.73 -4.18
N PHE A 140 17.57 -2.73 -3.29
CA PHE A 140 17.54 -2.52 -1.85
C PHE A 140 18.48 -3.44 -1.09
N GLU A 141 19.04 -2.90 -0.01
CA GLU A 141 19.52 -3.69 1.12
C GLU A 141 18.31 -4.03 1.99
N VAL A 142 18.11 -5.34 2.23
CA VAL A 142 16.96 -5.85 2.97
C VAL A 142 17.40 -6.45 4.29
N SER A 143 16.67 -6.18 5.36
CA SER A 143 16.87 -6.78 6.67
C SER A 143 15.56 -7.01 7.40
N PHE A 144 15.54 -7.86 8.43
CA PHE A 144 14.38 -7.94 9.30
C PHE A 144 14.25 -6.70 10.18
N ALA A 145 13.05 -6.09 10.18
CA ALA A 145 12.70 -4.96 11.05
C ALA A 145 12.11 -5.47 12.37
N LYS A 146 12.97 -5.79 13.34
CA LYS A 146 12.56 -6.40 14.62
C LYS A 146 11.64 -5.52 15.46
N ASP A 147 11.85 -4.19 15.42
CA ASP A 147 11.12 -3.21 16.23
C ASP A 147 9.89 -2.60 15.54
N ALA A 148 9.58 -3.05 14.32
CA ALA A 148 8.42 -2.54 13.59
C ALA A 148 7.12 -3.00 14.25
N LYS A 149 6.21 -2.05 14.47
CA LYS A 149 4.90 -2.27 15.11
C LYS A 149 3.79 -2.70 14.15
N GLN A 150 4.04 -2.56 12.86
CA GLN A 150 3.10 -2.89 11.78
C GLN A 150 2.93 -4.40 11.63
N GLY A 151 1.84 -4.80 10.99
CA GLY A 151 1.55 -6.21 10.71
C GLY A 151 0.88 -6.95 11.87
N ARG A 152 0.59 -8.18 11.61
CA ARG A 152 -0.04 -9.13 12.53
C ARG A 152 1.02 -10.05 13.18
N PRO A 153 0.72 -10.73 14.27
CA PRO A 153 1.59 -11.77 14.79
C PRO A 153 1.91 -12.81 13.69
N GLY A 154 3.18 -13.10 13.51
CA GLY A 154 3.68 -14.04 12.49
C GLY A 154 4.02 -13.43 11.13
N ASP A 155 3.63 -12.19 10.83
CA ASP A 155 4.04 -11.53 9.59
C ASP A 155 5.56 -11.24 9.61
N TYR A 156 6.21 -11.38 8.45
CA TYR A 156 7.58 -10.94 8.26
C TYR A 156 7.63 -9.43 8.03
N ARG A 157 8.51 -8.75 8.74
CA ARG A 157 8.73 -7.31 8.63
C ARG A 157 10.10 -7.07 8.02
N LEU A 158 10.12 -6.53 6.80
CA LEU A 158 11.34 -6.30 6.04
C LEU A 158 11.60 -4.80 5.92
N ALA A 159 12.73 -4.35 6.46
CA ALA A 159 13.24 -3.01 6.23
C ALA A 159 14.05 -3.00 4.94
N LEU A 160 13.73 -2.07 4.06
CA LEU A 160 14.36 -1.88 2.76
C LEU A 160 15.04 -0.52 2.73
N SER A 161 16.36 -0.52 2.57
CA SER A 161 17.18 0.68 2.38
C SER A 161 17.63 0.74 0.92
N PRO A 162 17.35 1.83 0.18
CA PRO A 162 17.80 1.94 -1.20
C PRO A 162 19.33 1.88 -1.28
N LYS A 163 19.87 1.07 -2.20
CA LYS A 163 21.32 1.01 -2.47
C LYS A 163 21.85 2.28 -3.11
N GLN A 164 20.99 2.98 -3.84
CA GLN A 164 21.28 4.27 -4.44
C GLN A 164 20.34 5.33 -3.86
N PRO A 165 20.82 6.55 -3.58
CA PRO A 165 19.99 7.64 -3.09
C PRO A 165 18.75 7.85 -3.98
N GLN A 166 17.58 7.94 -3.36
CA GLN A 166 16.31 8.15 -4.02
C GLN A 166 15.68 9.45 -3.51
N SER A 167 15.19 10.30 -4.42
CA SER A 167 14.48 11.53 -4.02
C SER A 167 13.09 11.23 -3.47
N ALA A 168 12.46 10.13 -3.91
CA ALA A 168 11.09 9.79 -3.57
C ALA A 168 10.93 9.18 -2.17
N TYR A 169 11.97 8.54 -1.63
CA TYR A 169 11.93 7.89 -0.31
C TYR A 169 13.31 7.62 0.26
N LYS A 170 13.39 7.62 1.59
CA LYS A 170 14.59 7.27 2.36
C LYS A 170 14.61 5.79 2.75
N SER A 171 13.46 5.24 3.12
CA SER A 171 13.33 3.84 3.52
C SER A 171 11.91 3.34 3.29
N ILE A 172 11.79 2.02 3.18
CA ILE A 172 10.50 1.34 3.03
C ILE A 172 10.45 0.19 4.02
N LEU A 173 9.30 -0.01 4.66
CA LEU A 173 8.97 -1.22 5.40
C LEU A 173 7.97 -2.02 4.59
N PHE A 174 8.22 -3.30 4.38
CA PHE A 174 7.23 -4.26 3.90
C PHE A 174 6.81 -5.18 5.04
N VAL A 175 5.50 -5.36 5.18
CA VAL A 175 4.91 -6.41 6.01
C VAL A 175 4.39 -7.50 5.08
N VAL A 176 4.95 -8.69 5.21
CA VAL A 176 4.74 -9.81 4.29
C VAL A 176 3.98 -10.93 4.98
N ASP A 177 2.90 -11.38 4.35
CA ASP A 177 2.13 -12.54 4.79
C ASP A 177 2.98 -13.80 4.81
N PRO A 178 3.01 -14.57 5.92
CA PRO A 178 3.88 -15.73 6.06
C PRO A 178 3.44 -16.95 5.23
N LYS A 179 2.20 -16.96 4.71
CA LYS A 179 1.64 -18.07 3.92
C LYS A 179 1.69 -17.75 2.43
N GLU A 180 1.15 -16.59 2.07
CA GLU A 180 1.00 -16.18 0.67
C GLU A 180 2.21 -15.44 0.13
N PHE A 181 3.10 -14.94 0.99
CA PHE A 181 4.25 -14.09 0.63
C PHE A 181 3.86 -12.85 -0.18
N LEU A 182 2.64 -12.35 0.07
CA LEU A 182 2.17 -11.07 -0.45
C LEU A 182 2.44 -9.96 0.57
N VAL A 183 2.75 -8.78 0.08
CA VAL A 183 2.94 -7.59 0.91
C VAL A 183 1.57 -7.08 1.35
N ARG A 184 1.29 -7.16 2.65
CA ARG A 184 0.04 -6.67 3.27
C ARG A 184 0.09 -5.19 3.60
N GLU A 185 1.27 -4.73 3.99
CA GLU A 185 1.45 -3.32 4.34
C GLU A 185 2.76 -2.80 3.76
N THR A 186 2.74 -1.53 3.40
CA THR A 186 3.95 -0.79 3.04
C THR A 186 4.00 0.51 3.81
N VAL A 187 5.14 0.81 4.44
CA VAL A 187 5.39 2.13 5.01
C VAL A 187 6.58 2.73 4.31
N LEU A 188 6.34 3.80 3.57
CA LEU A 188 7.37 4.55 2.89
C LEU A 188 7.67 5.80 3.71
N VAL A 189 8.94 6.06 3.97
CA VAL A 189 9.41 7.27 4.65
C VAL A 189 10.22 8.10 3.66
N ASP A 190 9.84 9.35 3.45
CA ASP A 190 10.57 10.27 2.58
C ASP A 190 11.74 10.98 3.30
N SER A 191 12.49 11.81 2.57
CA SER A 191 13.63 12.55 3.11
C SER A 191 13.25 13.58 4.17
N GLN A 192 12.00 14.01 4.21
CA GLN A 192 11.46 14.95 5.19
C GLN A 192 10.87 14.29 6.43
N GLY A 193 10.85 12.93 6.46
CA GLY A 193 10.24 12.15 7.53
C GLY A 193 8.73 11.98 7.40
N ASN A 194 8.11 12.42 6.28
CA ASN A 194 6.71 12.10 6.04
C ASN A 194 6.57 10.60 5.82
N THR A 195 5.45 10.04 6.26
CA THR A 195 5.17 8.61 6.09
C THR A 195 3.96 8.38 5.20
N ASN A 196 4.08 7.39 4.34
CA ASN A 196 2.99 6.93 3.51
C ASN A 196 2.75 5.45 3.80
N HIS A 197 1.75 5.15 4.61
CA HIS A 197 1.42 3.81 5.09
C HIS A 197 0.20 3.27 4.36
N PHE A 198 0.40 2.24 3.56
CA PHE A 198 -0.67 1.48 2.91
C PHE A 198 -0.90 0.15 3.64
N ILE A 199 -2.16 -0.19 3.81
CA ILE A 199 -2.62 -1.52 4.24
C ILE A 199 -3.49 -2.06 3.11
N PHE A 200 -3.23 -3.32 2.71
CA PHE A 200 -3.96 -4.00 1.66
C PHE A 200 -4.79 -5.13 2.25
N ASP A 201 -6.09 -5.10 2.00
CA ASP A 201 -7.05 -6.11 2.40
C ASP A 201 -7.72 -6.72 1.17
N ASP A 202 -8.38 -7.87 1.34
CA ASP A 202 -9.09 -8.59 0.29
C ASP A 202 -8.21 -8.84 -0.96
N MET A 203 -6.95 -9.21 -0.71
CA MET A 203 -5.96 -9.42 -1.76
C MET A 203 -6.30 -10.67 -2.59
N ASP A 204 -6.38 -10.49 -3.89
CA ASP A 204 -6.59 -11.54 -4.87
C ASP A 204 -5.52 -11.44 -5.97
N ALA A 205 -4.76 -12.50 -6.14
CA ALA A 205 -3.72 -12.58 -7.16
C ALA A 205 -4.07 -13.64 -8.19
N ASN A 206 -3.90 -13.32 -9.48
CA ASN A 206 -4.28 -14.14 -10.62
C ASN A 206 -5.80 -14.31 -10.82
N GLY A 207 -6.59 -13.29 -10.42
CA GLY A 207 -8.05 -13.22 -10.58
C GLY A 207 -8.52 -13.04 -12.03
N LYS A 208 -7.61 -13.01 -13.02
CA LYS A 208 -7.88 -12.81 -14.45
C LYS A 208 -8.57 -11.49 -14.75
N LEU A 209 -7.99 -10.39 -14.28
CA LEU A 209 -8.53 -9.04 -14.49
C LEU A 209 -8.69 -8.75 -15.99
N ALA A 210 -9.83 -8.17 -16.37
CA ALA A 210 -10.10 -7.78 -17.74
C ALA A 210 -9.23 -6.58 -18.16
N ASP A 211 -8.75 -6.58 -19.39
CA ASP A 211 -7.93 -5.47 -19.93
C ASP A 211 -8.68 -4.16 -20.02
N ALA A 212 -10.01 -4.22 -20.15
CA ALA A 212 -10.88 -3.06 -20.18
C ALA A 212 -10.79 -2.20 -18.89
N LEU A 213 -10.46 -2.82 -17.75
CA LEU A 213 -10.29 -2.11 -16.47
C LEU A 213 -9.19 -1.03 -16.54
N PHE A 214 -8.20 -1.23 -17.39
CA PHE A 214 -7.02 -0.35 -17.53
C PHE A 214 -7.11 0.60 -18.73
N LYS A 215 -8.25 0.59 -19.43
CA LYS A 215 -8.56 1.55 -20.49
C LYS A 215 -9.35 2.71 -19.88
N TRP A 216 -8.85 3.92 -20.10
CA TRP A 216 -9.51 5.11 -19.59
C TRP A 216 -9.34 6.26 -20.58
N THR A 217 -10.38 7.04 -20.75
CA THR A 217 -10.39 8.26 -21.56
C THR A 217 -11.04 9.37 -20.75
N PRO A 218 -10.55 10.62 -20.87
CA PRO A 218 -11.15 11.75 -20.19
C PRO A 218 -12.64 11.90 -20.57
N PRO A 219 -13.55 12.06 -19.60
CA PRO A 219 -14.94 12.40 -19.87
C PRO A 219 -15.07 13.75 -20.60
N ALA A 220 -16.19 13.97 -21.24
CA ALA A 220 -16.48 15.26 -21.90
C ALA A 220 -16.43 16.41 -20.86
N GLY A 221 -15.82 17.53 -21.23
CA GLY A 221 -15.68 18.72 -20.37
C GLY A 221 -14.57 18.63 -19.32
N VAL A 222 -13.77 17.58 -19.31
CA VAL A 222 -12.58 17.47 -18.46
C VAL A 222 -11.41 18.19 -19.11
N ARG A 223 -10.75 19.07 -18.36
CA ARG A 223 -9.50 19.72 -18.77
C ARG A 223 -8.36 18.69 -18.74
N VAL A 224 -7.67 18.52 -19.85
CA VAL A 224 -6.49 17.63 -19.95
C VAL A 224 -5.20 18.45 -19.88
N VAL A 225 -4.30 18.07 -18.99
CA VAL A 225 -2.95 18.64 -18.86
C VAL A 225 -1.93 17.55 -19.20
N ASP A 226 -1.16 17.75 -20.26
CA ASP A 226 -0.07 16.86 -20.63
C ASP A 226 1.22 17.29 -19.94
N THR A 227 1.64 16.52 -18.91
CA THR A 227 2.83 16.86 -18.11
C THR A 227 4.14 16.58 -18.84
N GLY A 228 4.13 15.79 -19.91
CA GLY A 228 5.30 15.53 -20.75
C GLY A 228 5.73 16.73 -21.61
N GLN A 229 4.86 17.74 -21.75
CA GLN A 229 5.14 18.95 -22.51
C GLN A 229 5.53 20.16 -21.63
N MET A 230 5.46 20.04 -20.30
CA MET A 230 5.75 21.14 -19.36
C MET A 230 7.23 21.32 -19.04
N GLY A 231 8.12 20.51 -19.61
CA GLY A 231 9.58 20.53 -19.38
C GLY A 231 10.43 20.82 -20.64
N LYS A 232 9.85 21.40 -21.67
CA LYS A 232 10.59 21.85 -22.85
C LYS A 232 10.66 23.36 -22.89
#